data_1cfbdaa3a6a44a48cb3e559447893473
#
_entry.id   1cfbdaa3a6a44a48cb3e559447893473
#
_cell.length_a   1.000
_cell.length_b   1.000
_cell.length_c   1.000
_cell.angle_alpha   90.00
_cell.angle_beta   90.00
_cell.angle_gamma   90.00
#
_symmetry.space_group_name_H-M   'P 1'
#
loop_
_entity.id
_entity.type
_entity.pdbx_description
1 polymer ?
#
loop_
_entity_poly.entity_id
_entity_poly.type
_entity_poly.pdbx_seq_one_letter_code
_entity_poly.pdbx_strand_id
1 'polypeptide(L)'
;DAHAYDEIATGDADPLILGGHKFTSRFILGSGRYDLNLIKATIENAGTQIVTMALRRCRTTENNLLDYIPKGITMLPNTSGARNAEEAVRIARLAREVCQTDFVKVEIEHEAKYLLPDNEETIKATKQLAKEGFVVMPYMFPDPIAAKRLEDAGAACVMPLGAMIGSNKGLRARDFIEVIIKRSEERRVGKEC
;
A
#
# COMPACT_ATOMS: atom_id res chain seq x y z
N ASP A 1 26.74 -16.44 -4.92
CA ASP A 1 26.67 -15.80 -3.59
C ASP A 1 25.34 -16.18 -2.93
N ALA A 2 25.32 -17.39 -2.31
CA ALA A 2 24.14 -17.99 -1.68
C ALA A 2 23.96 -17.58 -0.20
N HIS A 3 24.71 -16.63 0.31
CA HIS A 3 24.72 -16.27 1.74
C HIS A 3 24.05 -14.93 2.09
N ALA A 4 23.38 -14.26 1.13
CA ALA A 4 22.76 -12.95 1.39
C ALA A 4 21.30 -13.03 1.92
N TYR A 5 20.76 -14.22 2.16
CA TYR A 5 19.36 -14.41 2.60
C TYR A 5 19.21 -14.97 4.02
N ASP A 6 20.30 -15.27 4.73
CA ASP A 6 20.25 -15.94 6.04
C ASP A 6 20.12 -15.02 7.25
N GLU A 7 20.06 -13.68 7.06
CA GLU A 7 19.70 -12.74 8.11
C GLU A 7 18.40 -12.00 7.77
N ILE A 8 17.31 -12.75 7.62
CA ILE A 8 15.99 -12.14 7.84
C ILE A 8 15.91 -11.93 9.35
N ALA A 9 16.24 -10.69 9.79
CA ALA A 9 16.10 -10.27 11.16
C ALA A 9 14.72 -10.73 11.68
N THR A 10 14.72 -11.49 12.75
CA THR A 10 13.50 -11.87 13.45
C THR A 10 12.74 -10.59 13.74
N GLY A 11 11.51 -10.47 13.24
CA GLY A 11 10.76 -9.23 13.05
C GLY A 11 10.53 -8.30 14.24
N ASP A 12 11.05 -8.62 15.43
CA ASP A 12 11.02 -7.75 16.60
C ASP A 12 12.20 -6.76 16.67
N ALA A 13 13.34 -7.04 16.02
CA ALA A 13 14.53 -6.20 16.04
C ALA A 13 14.43 -4.99 15.07
N ASP A 14 13.65 -5.11 13.98
CA ASP A 14 13.46 -4.04 12.97
C ASP A 14 12.01 -4.03 12.48
N PRO A 15 11.05 -3.54 13.27
CA PRO A 15 9.65 -3.52 12.90
C PRO A 15 9.36 -2.51 11.80
N LEU A 16 8.40 -2.84 10.92
CA LEU A 16 7.81 -1.88 10.00
C LEU A 16 6.81 -1.00 10.77
N ILE A 17 6.98 0.31 10.74
CA ILE A 17 6.06 1.27 11.37
C ILE A 17 5.29 2.02 10.28
N LEU A 18 3.96 1.89 10.27
CA LEU A 18 3.07 2.60 9.35
C LEU A 18 1.98 3.33 10.15
N GLY A 19 1.96 4.65 10.09
CA GLY A 19 0.98 5.47 10.82
C GLY A 19 0.95 5.20 12.34
N GLY A 20 2.09 4.87 12.95
CA GLY A 20 2.19 4.50 14.37
C GLY A 20 1.89 3.02 14.68
N HIS A 21 1.42 2.24 13.72
CA HIS A 21 1.18 0.80 13.87
C HIS A 21 2.46 0.01 13.60
N LYS A 22 2.75 -0.96 14.46
CA LYS A 22 3.95 -1.82 14.41
C LYS A 22 3.62 -3.15 13.73
N PHE A 23 4.40 -3.52 12.71
CA PHE A 23 4.33 -4.81 12.01
C PHE A 23 5.69 -5.51 12.08
N THR A 24 5.67 -6.84 12.24
CA THR A 24 6.86 -7.68 12.23
C THR A 24 7.13 -8.29 10.86
N SER A 25 6.17 -8.20 9.94
CA SER A 25 6.28 -8.63 8.55
C SER A 25 6.21 -7.44 7.59
N ARG A 26 7.06 -7.43 6.57
CA ARG A 26 7.00 -6.47 5.46
C ARG A 26 6.20 -6.98 4.27
N PHE A 27 5.61 -8.18 4.38
CA PHE A 27 4.83 -8.78 3.32
C PHE A 27 3.38 -8.28 3.33
N ILE A 28 2.99 -7.59 2.25
CA ILE A 28 1.62 -7.14 1.99
C ILE A 28 1.02 -8.05 0.93
N LEU A 29 -0.02 -8.80 1.29
CA LEU A 29 -0.70 -9.72 0.38
C LEU A 29 -1.72 -8.97 -0.49
N GLY A 30 -1.59 -9.11 -1.82
CA GLY A 30 -2.63 -8.69 -2.76
C GLY A 30 -3.69 -9.78 -2.93
N SER A 31 -4.97 -9.45 -2.76
CA SER A 31 -6.08 -10.42 -2.89
C SER A 31 -6.74 -10.41 -4.28
N GLY A 32 -6.15 -9.69 -5.26
CA GLY A 32 -6.81 -9.30 -6.51
C GLY A 32 -7.35 -10.41 -7.41
N ARG A 33 -6.76 -11.60 -7.46
CA ARG A 33 -7.13 -12.71 -8.37
C ARG A 33 -7.08 -14.08 -7.72
N TYR A 34 -6.86 -14.17 -6.42
CA TYR A 34 -6.74 -15.45 -5.73
C TYR A 34 -8.09 -15.93 -5.21
N ASP A 35 -8.28 -17.23 -5.16
CA ASP A 35 -9.39 -17.80 -4.43
C ASP A 35 -9.20 -17.63 -2.91
N LEU A 36 -10.29 -17.74 -2.16
CA LEU A 36 -10.32 -17.48 -0.73
C LEU A 36 -9.44 -18.46 0.07
N ASN A 37 -9.34 -19.70 -0.38
CA ASN A 37 -8.52 -20.72 0.29
C ASN A 37 -7.03 -20.41 0.14
N LEU A 38 -6.61 -19.92 -1.05
CA LEU A 38 -5.24 -19.50 -1.29
C LEU A 38 -4.87 -18.28 -0.46
N ILE A 39 -5.78 -17.32 -0.33
CA ILE A 39 -5.59 -16.14 0.54
C ILE A 39 -5.38 -16.58 1.99
N LYS A 40 -6.26 -17.44 2.51
CA LYS A 40 -6.14 -17.99 3.87
C LYS A 40 -4.83 -18.74 4.06
N ALA A 41 -4.49 -19.66 3.17
CA ALA A 41 -3.24 -20.42 3.24
C ALA A 41 -2.00 -19.50 3.19
N THR A 42 -2.01 -18.43 2.38
CA THR A 42 -0.91 -17.48 2.31
C THR A 42 -0.76 -16.68 3.61
N ILE A 43 -1.87 -16.24 4.21
CA ILE A 43 -1.86 -15.55 5.51
C ILE A 43 -1.22 -16.45 6.57
N GLU A 44 -1.66 -17.70 6.65
CA GLU A 44 -1.23 -18.67 7.66
C GLU A 44 0.26 -19.07 7.50
N ASN A 45 0.76 -19.19 6.26
CA ASN A 45 2.10 -19.74 6.00
C ASN A 45 3.18 -18.69 5.69
N ALA A 46 2.81 -17.48 5.26
CA ALA A 46 3.75 -16.41 4.92
C ALA A 46 3.87 -15.31 5.97
N GLY A 47 3.23 -15.46 7.14
CA GLY A 47 3.26 -14.44 8.20
C GLY A 47 2.69 -13.09 7.77
N THR A 48 1.71 -13.09 6.87
CA THR A 48 1.07 -11.88 6.35
C THR A 48 0.31 -11.16 7.46
N GLN A 49 0.55 -9.87 7.62
CA GLN A 49 -0.15 -9.02 8.60
C GLN A 49 -1.00 -7.94 7.95
N ILE A 50 -0.80 -7.68 6.65
CA ILE A 50 -1.55 -6.69 5.88
C ILE A 50 -2.07 -7.33 4.59
N VAL A 51 -3.38 -7.19 4.33
CA VAL A 51 -4.02 -7.68 3.09
C VAL A 51 -4.67 -6.52 2.36
N THR A 52 -4.27 -6.28 1.11
CA THR A 52 -4.89 -5.26 0.26
C THR A 52 -5.97 -5.83 -0.65
N MET A 53 -7.04 -5.08 -0.85
CA MET A 53 -8.16 -5.45 -1.71
C MET A 53 -8.89 -4.26 -2.29
N ALA A 54 -9.54 -4.44 -3.43
CA ALA A 54 -10.47 -3.45 -3.95
C ALA A 54 -11.81 -3.50 -3.21
N LEU A 55 -12.35 -2.33 -2.81
CA LEU A 55 -13.63 -2.26 -2.07
C LEU A 55 -14.78 -3.00 -2.76
N ARG A 56 -14.85 -2.95 -4.10
CA ARG A 56 -15.85 -3.66 -4.90
C ARG A 56 -15.88 -5.18 -4.69
N ARG A 57 -14.82 -5.75 -4.12
CA ARG A 57 -14.70 -7.19 -3.80
C ARG A 57 -15.10 -7.54 -2.38
N CYS A 58 -15.29 -6.54 -1.52
CA CYS A 58 -15.72 -6.76 -0.15
C CYS A 58 -17.21 -7.15 -0.03
N ARG A 59 -17.99 -6.96 -1.10
CA ARG A 59 -19.44 -7.23 -1.14
C ARG A 59 -19.81 -8.11 -2.34
N THR A 60 -19.52 -9.39 -2.29
CA THR A 60 -20.26 -10.37 -3.07
C THR A 60 -21.13 -11.16 -2.11
N THR A 61 -22.41 -11.27 -2.44
CA THR A 61 -23.47 -11.83 -1.57
C THR A 61 -23.29 -13.31 -1.21
N GLU A 62 -22.38 -14.01 -1.88
CA GLU A 62 -22.14 -15.43 -1.66
C GLU A 62 -20.80 -15.77 -0.99
N ASN A 63 -19.80 -14.87 -1.04
CA ASN A 63 -18.49 -15.06 -0.41
C ASN A 63 -17.91 -13.69 -0.04
N ASN A 64 -18.17 -13.25 1.18
CA ASN A 64 -17.58 -12.04 1.69
C ASN A 64 -16.11 -12.33 2.06
N LEU A 65 -15.17 -11.71 1.35
CA LEU A 65 -13.74 -11.88 1.60
C LEU A 65 -13.37 -11.62 3.07
N LEU A 66 -14.07 -10.70 3.74
CA LEU A 66 -13.82 -10.35 5.14
C LEU A 66 -14.06 -11.54 6.09
N ASP A 67 -14.93 -12.48 5.73
CA ASP A 67 -15.23 -13.66 6.56
C ASP A 67 -14.09 -14.70 6.53
N TYR A 68 -13.21 -14.62 5.51
CA TYR A 68 -12.07 -15.52 5.34
C TYR A 68 -10.75 -14.97 5.89
N ILE A 69 -10.73 -13.70 6.29
CA ILE A 69 -9.53 -13.08 6.82
C ILE A 69 -9.52 -13.24 8.34
N PRO A 70 -8.48 -13.86 8.91
CA PRO A 70 -8.35 -14.03 10.35
C PRO A 70 -8.38 -12.69 11.11
N LYS A 71 -8.92 -12.70 12.32
CA LYS A 71 -8.84 -11.55 13.23
C LYS A 71 -7.37 -11.20 13.50
N GLY A 72 -7.06 -9.91 13.54
CA GLY A 72 -5.70 -9.41 13.75
C GLY A 72 -4.93 -9.09 12.48
N ILE A 73 -5.47 -9.41 11.30
CA ILE A 73 -4.92 -8.96 10.01
C ILE A 73 -5.40 -7.54 9.72
N THR A 74 -4.47 -6.66 9.37
CA THR A 74 -4.79 -5.29 8.96
C THR A 74 -5.32 -5.29 7.52
N MET A 75 -6.53 -4.79 7.35
CA MET A 75 -7.13 -4.59 6.04
C MET A 75 -6.59 -3.30 5.42
N LEU A 76 -6.14 -3.39 4.16
CA LEU A 76 -5.66 -2.26 3.37
C LEU A 76 -6.53 -2.15 2.09
N PRO A 77 -7.76 -1.61 2.19
CA PRO A 77 -8.58 -1.39 1.01
C PRO A 77 -7.93 -0.38 0.07
N ASN A 78 -8.07 -0.59 -1.24
CA ASN A 78 -7.59 0.34 -2.25
C ASN A 78 -8.74 1.10 -2.93
N THR A 79 -8.40 2.23 -3.53
CA THR A 79 -9.33 3.10 -4.25
C THR A 79 -9.33 2.84 -5.76
N SER A 80 -8.89 1.67 -6.19
CA SER A 80 -8.82 1.29 -7.61
C SER A 80 -10.15 1.55 -8.35
N GLY A 81 -10.06 2.21 -9.49
CA GLY A 81 -11.18 2.71 -10.27
C GLY A 81 -11.48 4.19 -10.04
N ALA A 82 -10.88 4.84 -9.06
CA ALA A 82 -10.93 6.29 -8.91
C ALA A 82 -10.16 6.98 -10.04
N ARG A 83 -10.75 8.00 -10.66
CA ARG A 83 -10.15 8.76 -11.76
C ARG A 83 -9.61 10.12 -11.31
N ASN A 84 -9.91 10.53 -10.09
CA ASN A 84 -9.48 11.78 -9.49
C ASN A 84 -9.49 11.68 -7.95
N ALA A 85 -8.98 12.70 -7.29
CA ALA A 85 -8.86 12.75 -5.84
C ALA A 85 -10.23 12.67 -5.12
N GLU A 86 -11.26 13.31 -5.65
CA GLU A 86 -12.60 13.31 -5.04
C GLU A 86 -13.21 11.91 -5.01
N GLU A 87 -13.11 11.18 -6.13
CA GLU A 87 -13.57 9.78 -6.21
C GLU A 87 -12.78 8.89 -5.23
N ALA A 88 -11.44 9.05 -5.15
CA ALA A 88 -10.60 8.30 -4.24
C ALA A 88 -10.97 8.54 -2.77
N VAL A 89 -11.17 9.79 -2.37
CA VAL A 89 -11.59 10.16 -1.01
C VAL A 89 -12.95 9.55 -0.68
N ARG A 90 -13.91 9.59 -1.60
CA ARG A 90 -15.23 8.98 -1.41
C ARG A 90 -15.12 7.47 -1.21
N ILE A 91 -14.33 6.78 -2.05
CA ILE A 91 -14.12 5.32 -1.93
C ILE A 91 -13.42 5.00 -0.60
N ALA A 92 -12.41 5.76 -0.19
CA ALA A 92 -11.69 5.56 1.06
C ALA A 92 -12.61 5.66 2.29
N ARG A 93 -13.49 6.66 2.33
CA ARG A 93 -14.48 6.82 3.41
C ARG A 93 -15.44 5.63 3.49
N LEU A 94 -15.93 5.16 2.35
CA LEU A 94 -16.76 3.94 2.31
C LEU A 94 -15.98 2.70 2.77
N ALA A 95 -14.71 2.58 2.37
CA ALA A 95 -13.86 1.48 2.75
C ALA A 95 -13.58 1.44 4.26
N ARG A 96 -13.40 2.61 4.91
CA ARG A 96 -13.26 2.74 6.36
C ARG A 96 -14.41 2.06 7.09
N GLU A 97 -15.65 2.36 6.68
CA GLU A 97 -16.85 1.80 7.30
C GLU A 97 -17.01 0.30 7.01
N VAL A 98 -16.76 -0.12 5.78
CA VAL A 98 -16.96 -1.54 5.38
C VAL A 98 -15.88 -2.45 5.97
N CYS A 99 -14.62 -2.03 5.92
CA CYS A 99 -13.47 -2.83 6.35
C CYS A 99 -13.06 -2.56 7.80
N GLN A 100 -13.70 -1.61 8.50
CA GLN A 100 -13.38 -1.21 9.88
C GLN A 100 -11.88 -0.95 10.05
N THR A 101 -11.30 -0.13 9.17
CA THR A 101 -9.87 0.18 9.14
C THR A 101 -9.63 1.64 8.76
N ASP A 102 -8.61 2.26 9.34
CA ASP A 102 -8.14 3.58 8.93
C ASP A 102 -7.06 3.50 7.83
N PHE A 103 -6.57 2.32 7.50
CA PHE A 103 -5.61 2.12 6.42
C PHE A 103 -6.29 2.25 5.05
N VAL A 104 -5.63 2.92 4.12
CA VAL A 104 -6.08 3.01 2.73
C VAL A 104 -4.90 3.06 1.77
N LYS A 105 -4.95 2.25 0.72
CA LYS A 105 -4.05 2.33 -0.43
C LYS A 105 -4.72 3.21 -1.49
N VAL A 106 -4.18 4.40 -1.70
CA VAL A 106 -4.71 5.33 -2.71
C VAL A 106 -4.20 4.91 -4.08
N GLU A 107 -5.13 4.60 -4.98
CA GLU A 107 -4.89 4.30 -6.39
C GLU A 107 -5.82 5.20 -7.22
N ILE A 108 -5.24 6.05 -8.06
CA ILE A 108 -5.96 6.95 -8.97
C ILE A 108 -5.39 6.78 -10.36
N GLU A 109 -6.19 6.24 -11.27
CA GLU A 109 -5.78 5.95 -12.64
C GLU A 109 -6.80 6.54 -13.61
N HIS A 110 -6.36 7.41 -14.54
CA HIS A 110 -7.27 8.00 -15.54
C HIS A 110 -7.81 6.99 -16.54
N GLU A 111 -7.09 5.88 -16.74
CA GLU A 111 -7.50 4.84 -17.68
C GLU A 111 -7.27 3.43 -17.13
N ALA A 112 -8.20 2.54 -17.39
CA ALA A 112 -8.17 1.16 -16.92
C ALA A 112 -7.19 0.25 -17.70
N LYS A 113 -6.64 0.71 -18.83
CA LYS A 113 -5.81 -0.13 -19.70
C LYS A 113 -4.40 -0.33 -19.19
N TYR A 114 -3.75 0.76 -18.74
CA TYR A 114 -2.35 0.71 -18.31
C TYR A 114 -2.17 0.83 -16.79
N LEU A 115 -3.21 1.26 -16.08
CA LEU A 115 -3.23 1.40 -14.62
C LEU A 115 -2.07 2.27 -14.11
N LEU A 116 -1.75 3.33 -14.86
CA LEU A 116 -0.70 4.27 -14.48
C LEU A 116 -1.24 5.29 -13.48
N PRO A 117 -0.54 5.50 -12.35
CA PRO A 117 -1.02 6.39 -11.31
C PRO A 117 -0.84 7.87 -11.71
N ASP A 118 -1.83 8.69 -11.34
CA ASP A 118 -1.75 10.14 -11.40
C ASP A 118 -1.16 10.68 -10.09
N ASN A 119 0.09 11.14 -10.13
CA ASN A 119 0.76 11.64 -8.92
C ASN A 119 0.11 12.93 -8.36
N GLU A 120 -0.40 13.82 -9.21
CA GLU A 120 -1.03 15.07 -8.79
C GLU A 120 -2.31 14.82 -8.01
N GLU A 121 -3.21 14.03 -8.57
CA GLU A 121 -4.46 13.65 -7.91
C GLU A 121 -4.20 12.79 -6.65
N THR A 122 -3.18 11.94 -6.69
CA THR A 122 -2.75 11.13 -5.53
C THR A 122 -2.28 12.01 -4.38
N ILE A 123 -1.51 13.07 -4.65
CA ILE A 123 -1.07 14.04 -3.63
C ILE A 123 -2.27 14.77 -3.01
N LYS A 124 -3.24 15.22 -3.83
CA LYS A 124 -4.46 15.89 -3.34
C LYS A 124 -5.27 14.97 -2.43
N ALA A 125 -5.53 13.74 -2.86
CA ALA A 125 -6.25 12.75 -2.06
C ALA A 125 -5.53 12.42 -0.76
N THR A 126 -4.22 12.20 -0.81
CA THR A 126 -3.38 11.92 0.36
C THR A 126 -3.47 13.02 1.40
N LYS A 127 -3.34 14.28 0.98
CA LYS A 127 -3.43 15.44 1.88
C LYS A 127 -4.77 15.53 2.59
N GLN A 128 -5.86 15.22 1.90
CA GLN A 128 -7.19 15.24 2.48
C GLN A 128 -7.39 14.07 3.44
N LEU A 129 -7.08 12.86 3.01
CA LEU A 129 -7.28 11.65 3.81
C LEU A 129 -6.40 11.62 5.07
N ALA A 130 -5.15 12.08 4.98
CA ALA A 130 -4.28 12.21 6.15
C ALA A 130 -4.86 13.16 7.21
N LYS A 131 -5.47 14.28 6.80
CA LYS A 131 -6.18 15.20 7.71
C LYS A 131 -7.41 14.55 8.37
N GLU A 132 -8.02 13.58 7.71
CA GLU A 132 -9.17 12.82 8.20
C GLU A 132 -8.76 11.62 9.08
N GLY A 133 -7.47 11.49 9.38
CA GLY A 133 -6.93 10.45 10.26
C GLY A 133 -6.69 9.10 9.59
N PHE A 134 -6.68 9.03 8.25
CA PHE A 134 -6.29 7.81 7.56
C PHE A 134 -4.79 7.56 7.61
N VAL A 135 -4.41 6.30 7.67
CA VAL A 135 -3.06 5.83 7.38
C VAL A 135 -2.96 5.63 5.87
N VAL A 136 -2.45 6.64 5.17
CA VAL A 136 -2.47 6.69 3.71
C VAL A 136 -1.21 6.08 3.13
N MET A 137 -1.39 5.10 2.24
CA MET A 137 -0.33 4.40 1.51
C MET A 137 -0.56 4.59 0.00
N PRO A 138 -0.02 5.66 -0.61
CA PRO A 138 -0.30 6.01 -2.00
C PRO A 138 0.52 5.19 -2.99
N TYR A 139 -0.16 4.62 -4.00
CA TYR A 139 0.44 4.09 -5.21
C TYR A 139 0.81 5.25 -6.14
N MET A 140 2.05 5.30 -6.61
CA MET A 140 2.58 6.44 -7.34
C MET A 140 3.49 6.05 -8.51
N PHE A 141 3.55 6.87 -9.53
CA PHE A 141 4.63 6.82 -10.51
C PHE A 141 5.96 7.20 -9.83
N PRO A 142 7.08 6.48 -10.07
CA PRO A 142 8.30 6.58 -9.29
C PRO A 142 9.09 7.87 -9.55
N ASP A 143 8.48 9.01 -9.21
CA ASP A 143 9.10 10.33 -9.23
C ASP A 143 9.58 10.70 -7.82
N PRO A 144 10.89 10.90 -7.59
CA PRO A 144 11.42 11.27 -6.28
C PRO A 144 10.88 12.60 -5.73
N ILE A 145 10.47 13.53 -6.60
CA ILE A 145 9.88 14.81 -6.19
C ILE A 145 8.45 14.60 -5.71
N ALA A 146 7.67 13.81 -6.45
CA ALA A 146 6.31 13.44 -6.03
C ALA A 146 6.32 12.63 -4.72
N ALA A 147 7.29 11.73 -4.53
CA ALA A 147 7.46 11.00 -3.27
C ALA A 147 7.64 11.95 -2.07
N LYS A 148 8.45 13.01 -2.22
CA LYS A 148 8.61 14.04 -1.18
C LYS A 148 7.30 14.80 -0.92
N ARG A 149 6.59 15.17 -1.98
CA ARG A 149 5.29 15.87 -1.84
C ARG A 149 4.23 15.00 -1.15
N LEU A 150 4.24 13.69 -1.40
CA LEU A 150 3.36 12.73 -0.73
C LEU A 150 3.68 12.61 0.76
N GLU A 151 4.96 12.57 1.12
CA GLU A 151 5.37 12.58 2.52
C GLU A 151 4.93 13.88 3.22
N ASP A 152 5.15 15.03 2.59
CA ASP A 152 4.72 16.33 3.11
C ASP A 152 3.18 16.44 3.21
N ALA A 153 2.46 15.69 2.38
CA ALA A 153 1.00 15.58 2.44
C ALA A 153 0.50 14.67 3.57
N GLY A 154 1.40 13.93 4.25
CA GLY A 154 1.08 13.07 5.38
C GLY A 154 0.94 11.59 5.05
N ALA A 155 1.51 11.12 3.93
CA ALA A 155 1.58 9.69 3.62
C ALA A 155 2.37 8.91 4.69
N ALA A 156 1.89 7.74 5.08
CA ALA A 156 2.58 6.85 6.01
C ALA A 156 3.78 6.14 5.35
N CYS A 157 3.71 5.92 4.05
CA CYS A 157 4.79 5.46 3.18
C CYS A 157 4.47 5.86 1.75
N VAL A 158 5.34 5.56 0.79
CA VAL A 158 5.05 5.63 -0.65
C VAL A 158 5.20 4.26 -1.29
N MET A 159 4.36 3.95 -2.27
CA MET A 159 4.34 2.67 -2.98
C MET A 159 4.62 2.91 -4.47
N PRO A 160 5.91 3.09 -4.85
CA PRO A 160 6.26 3.38 -6.23
C PRO A 160 6.05 2.17 -7.13
N LEU A 161 5.54 2.43 -8.33
CA LEU A 161 5.42 1.46 -9.42
C LEU A 161 6.79 0.89 -9.81
N GLY A 162 6.96 -0.42 -9.74
CA GLY A 162 8.18 -1.10 -10.21
C GLY A 162 8.22 -1.31 -11.73
N ALA A 163 7.07 -1.70 -12.29
CA ALA A 163 6.75 -1.79 -13.72
C ALA A 163 5.23 -1.71 -13.88
N MET A 164 4.73 -1.50 -15.08
CA MET A 164 3.28 -1.47 -15.33
C MET A 164 2.60 -2.73 -14.79
N ILE A 165 1.49 -2.57 -14.09
CA ILE A 165 0.71 -3.66 -13.50
C ILE A 165 0.34 -4.69 -14.58
N GLY A 166 0.56 -5.97 -14.28
CA GLY A 166 0.26 -7.09 -15.20
C GLY A 166 1.23 -7.27 -16.35
N SER A 167 2.33 -6.51 -16.43
CA SER A 167 3.29 -6.60 -17.53
C SER A 167 4.34 -7.70 -17.38
N ASN A 168 4.53 -8.25 -16.16
CA ASN A 168 5.55 -9.23 -15.81
C ASN A 168 6.99 -8.82 -16.23
N LYS A 169 7.30 -7.51 -16.12
CA LYS A 169 8.60 -6.95 -16.56
C LYS A 169 9.62 -6.75 -15.44
N GLY A 170 9.34 -7.25 -14.24
CA GLY A 170 10.22 -7.08 -13.09
C GLY A 170 10.35 -5.61 -12.64
N LEU A 171 11.50 -5.24 -12.09
CA LEU A 171 11.74 -3.92 -11.53
C LEU A 171 12.37 -2.98 -12.58
N ARG A 172 11.54 -2.30 -13.38
CA ARG A 172 11.99 -1.37 -14.42
C ARG A 172 12.33 0.04 -13.90
N ALA A 173 11.75 0.40 -12.77
CA ALA A 173 11.93 1.71 -12.15
C ALA A 173 13.04 1.74 -11.07
N ARG A 174 13.97 0.78 -11.09
CA ARG A 174 15.01 0.59 -10.05
C ARG A 174 15.71 1.89 -9.70
N ASP A 175 16.27 2.60 -10.69
CA ASP A 175 17.10 3.79 -10.46
C ASP A 175 16.33 4.90 -9.73
N PHE A 176 15.08 5.12 -10.10
CA PHE A 176 14.21 6.10 -9.42
C PHE A 176 13.85 5.67 -7.99
N ILE A 177 13.57 4.38 -7.80
CA ILE A 177 13.25 3.82 -6.47
C ILE A 177 14.46 3.94 -5.54
N GLU A 178 15.69 3.67 -6.03
CA GLU A 178 16.91 3.85 -5.25
C GLU A 178 17.10 5.29 -4.80
N VAL A 179 16.79 6.28 -5.65
CA VAL A 179 16.83 7.70 -5.27
C VAL A 179 15.79 8.00 -4.18
N ILE A 180 14.58 7.46 -4.29
CA ILE A 180 13.53 7.64 -3.27
C ILE A 180 13.99 7.08 -1.92
N ILE A 181 14.56 5.87 -1.91
CA ILE A 181 15.06 5.22 -0.69
C ILE A 181 16.18 6.06 -0.05
N LYS A 182 17.22 6.42 -0.81
CA LYS A 182 18.35 7.23 -0.31
C LYS A 182 17.88 8.53 0.33
N ARG A 183 16.94 9.24 -0.31
CA ARG A 183 16.40 10.49 0.25
C ARG A 183 15.62 10.28 1.56
N SER A 184 14.95 9.14 1.73
CA SER A 184 14.26 8.83 2.97
C SER A 184 15.23 8.47 4.11
N GLU A 185 16.34 7.82 3.80
CA GLU A 185 17.39 7.48 4.76
C GLU A 185 18.17 8.73 5.22
N GLU A 186 18.55 9.62 4.32
CA GLU A 186 19.23 10.89 4.63
C GLU A 186 18.44 11.74 5.65
N ARG A 187 17.11 11.71 5.60
CA ARG A 187 16.26 12.41 6.55
C ARG A 187 16.17 11.75 7.93
N ARG A 188 16.31 10.45 8.01
CA ARG A 188 16.41 9.76 9.30
C ARG A 188 17.68 10.18 10.03
N VAL A 189 18.80 10.26 9.32
CA VAL A 189 20.09 10.71 9.85
C VAL A 189 20.05 12.20 10.25
N GLY A 190 19.43 13.06 9.47
CA GLY A 190 19.30 14.49 9.75
C GLY A 190 18.40 14.86 10.93
N LYS A 191 17.63 13.92 11.48
CA LYS A 191 16.80 14.14 12.68
C LYS A 191 17.53 13.78 13.99
N GLU A 192 18.69 13.18 13.89
CA GLU A 192 19.50 12.77 15.04
C GLU A 192 20.64 13.77 15.34
N CYS A 193 20.71 14.92 14.66
CA CYS A 193 21.67 16.00 14.90
C CYS A 193 21.03 17.14 15.69
#